data_801e740ac83faaacee903712f576146f
#
_entry.id   801e740ac83faaacee903712f576146f
#
_cell.length_a   1.000
_cell.length_b   1.000
_cell.length_c   1.000
_cell.angle_alpha   90.00
_cell.angle_beta   90.00
_cell.angle_gamma   90.00
#
_symmetry.space_group_name_H-M   'P 1'
#
loop_
_entity.id
_entity.type
_entity.pdbx_description
1 polymer ?
#
loop_
_entity_poly.entity_id
_entity_poly.type
_entity_poly.pdbx_seq_one_letter_code
_entity_poly.pdbx_strand_id
1 'polypeptide(L)'
;MTTPQTIKEYLAQLRAALAGADPAMIQDALYDAEEHLRSELAENPGMSEAELLAKIATSYGAPEEVAEIYRTTEQTVARALRTPPPRPRRSAIGRFFGVLADPHTYGAMFYMLLALATGIFYFTWAVAGLSMSLGFAFTLIGIPFFLLFMASVRGLSLLESRIVESMLGVRMPRRPPYIERDRPWLKRIGAMLSDPRTWAMLLYMLLMLPLGIAYFVIVVVLSAVSLALMLTPIAMAFDFFGFGRDFVGG
;
A
#
# COMPACT_ATOMS: atom_id res chain seq x y z
N MET A 1 26.10 -15.72 17.68
CA MET A 1 25.75 -15.95 16.27
C MET A 1 27.00 -15.91 15.43
N THR A 2 27.11 -16.66 14.35
CA THR A 2 28.30 -16.65 13.48
C THR A 2 28.29 -15.38 12.63
N THR A 3 29.45 -14.73 12.50
CA THR A 3 29.61 -13.55 11.64
C THR A 3 29.27 -13.94 10.20
N PRO A 4 28.35 -13.22 9.51
CA PRO A 4 27.95 -13.56 8.15
C PRO A 4 29.14 -13.37 7.20
N GLN A 5 29.38 -14.33 6.32
CA GLN A 5 30.46 -14.30 5.35
C GLN A 5 29.98 -13.88 3.94
N THR A 6 28.67 -13.90 3.71
CA THR A 6 28.04 -13.55 2.45
C THR A 6 26.87 -12.60 2.69
N ILE A 7 26.54 -11.78 1.70
CA ILE A 7 25.34 -10.91 1.71
C ILE A 7 24.10 -11.76 1.97
N LYS A 8 24.03 -12.96 1.40
CA LYS A 8 22.91 -13.88 1.58
C LYS A 8 22.75 -14.33 3.04
N GLU A 9 23.88 -14.66 3.73
CA GLU A 9 23.85 -15.00 5.15
C GLU A 9 23.44 -13.83 6.02
N TYR A 10 23.95 -12.63 5.72
CA TYR A 10 23.55 -11.38 6.40
C TYR A 10 22.03 -11.18 6.32
N LEU A 11 21.47 -11.27 5.11
CA LEU A 11 20.01 -11.09 4.91
C LEU A 11 19.18 -12.20 5.56
N ALA A 12 19.70 -13.43 5.62
CA ALA A 12 19.03 -14.54 6.33
C ALA A 12 19.00 -14.28 7.85
N GLN A 13 20.11 -13.79 8.43
CA GLN A 13 20.18 -13.43 9.85
C GLN A 13 19.29 -12.20 10.15
N LEU A 14 19.29 -11.17 9.31
CA LEU A 14 18.40 -10.01 9.43
C LEU A 14 16.93 -10.43 9.40
N ARG A 15 16.55 -11.34 8.47
CA ARG A 15 15.19 -11.87 8.42
C ARG A 15 14.82 -12.63 9.70
N ALA A 16 15.72 -13.42 10.23
CA ALA A 16 15.52 -14.16 11.49
C ALA A 16 15.39 -13.19 12.68
N ALA A 17 16.23 -12.15 12.73
CA ALA A 17 16.15 -11.12 13.75
C ALA A 17 14.86 -10.31 13.71
N LEU A 18 14.27 -10.11 12.52
CA LEU A 18 12.98 -9.45 12.33
C LEU A 18 11.77 -10.39 12.48
N ALA A 19 11.96 -11.64 12.92
CA ALA A 19 10.85 -12.57 13.10
C ALA A 19 9.77 -12.00 14.03
N GLY A 20 8.50 -12.10 13.62
CA GLY A 20 7.35 -11.55 14.35
C GLY A 20 7.06 -10.06 14.10
N ALA A 21 7.88 -9.38 13.32
CA ALA A 21 7.61 -8.02 12.87
C ALA A 21 6.60 -7.98 11.71
N ASP A 22 6.11 -6.79 11.38
CA ASP A 22 5.20 -6.58 10.25
C ASP A 22 5.83 -7.08 8.93
N PRO A 23 5.12 -7.91 8.13
CA PRO A 23 5.65 -8.44 6.87
C PRO A 23 6.10 -7.36 5.87
N ALA A 24 5.44 -6.20 5.86
CA ALA A 24 5.82 -5.07 5.01
C ALA A 24 7.17 -4.49 5.46
N MET A 25 7.39 -4.37 6.76
CA MET A 25 8.67 -3.91 7.32
C MET A 25 9.79 -4.89 7.00
N ILE A 26 9.56 -6.19 7.16
CA ILE A 26 10.57 -7.22 6.84
C ILE A 26 10.96 -7.13 5.35
N GLN A 27 9.98 -6.95 4.47
CA GLN A 27 10.23 -6.82 3.04
C GLN A 27 11.07 -5.59 2.72
N ASP A 28 10.71 -4.43 3.28
CA ASP A 28 11.43 -3.18 3.08
C ASP A 28 12.87 -3.27 3.63
N ALA A 29 13.04 -3.79 4.84
CA ALA A 29 14.35 -3.94 5.47
C ALA A 29 15.31 -4.83 4.68
N LEU A 30 14.83 -5.98 4.19
CA LEU A 30 15.66 -6.88 3.37
C LEU A 30 16.03 -6.25 2.03
N TYR A 31 15.12 -5.52 1.41
CA TYR A 31 15.39 -4.85 0.15
C TYR A 31 16.44 -3.74 0.33
N ASP A 32 16.26 -2.88 1.32
CA ASP A 32 17.17 -1.76 1.58
C ASP A 32 18.55 -2.25 2.01
N ALA A 33 18.62 -3.28 2.87
CA ALA A 33 19.90 -3.88 3.26
C ALA A 33 20.64 -4.50 2.08
N GLU A 34 19.95 -5.27 1.21
CA GLU A 34 20.60 -5.84 0.02
C GLU A 34 21.08 -4.74 -0.94
N GLU A 35 20.27 -3.72 -1.17
CA GLU A 35 20.62 -2.61 -2.05
C GLU A 35 21.88 -1.89 -1.55
N HIS A 36 21.93 -1.59 -0.25
CA HIS A 36 23.08 -0.96 0.38
C HIS A 36 24.35 -1.81 0.29
N LEU A 37 24.26 -3.09 0.71
CA LEU A 37 25.42 -4.00 0.70
C LEU A 37 25.97 -4.22 -0.71
N ARG A 38 25.11 -4.30 -1.72
CA ARG A 38 25.56 -4.45 -3.11
C ARG A 38 26.14 -3.17 -3.69
N SER A 39 25.60 -2.00 -3.31
CA SER A 39 26.15 -0.72 -3.72
C SER A 39 27.58 -0.58 -3.19
N GLU A 40 27.79 -0.86 -1.90
CA GLU A 40 29.09 -0.82 -1.27
C GLU A 40 30.09 -1.80 -1.90
N LEU A 41 29.63 -3.02 -2.26
CA LEU A 41 30.47 -3.99 -2.95
C LEU A 41 30.86 -3.52 -4.35
N ALA A 42 29.94 -2.86 -5.05
CA ALA A 42 30.22 -2.30 -6.39
C ALA A 42 31.20 -1.12 -6.35
N GLU A 43 31.17 -0.33 -5.26
CA GLU A 43 32.09 0.78 -5.04
C GLU A 43 33.51 0.31 -4.60
N ASN A 44 33.62 -0.92 -4.11
CA ASN A 44 34.88 -1.52 -3.65
C ASN A 44 35.21 -2.82 -4.40
N PRO A 45 35.51 -2.77 -5.70
CA PRO A 45 35.61 -3.97 -6.58
C PRO A 45 36.79 -4.91 -6.24
N GLY A 46 37.69 -4.53 -5.35
CA GLY A 46 38.82 -5.36 -4.87
C GLY A 46 38.58 -6.07 -3.55
N MET A 47 37.40 -5.88 -2.94
CA MET A 47 37.07 -6.42 -1.61
C MET A 47 36.17 -7.65 -1.74
N SER A 48 36.43 -8.68 -0.94
CA SER A 48 35.54 -9.84 -0.85
C SER A 48 34.28 -9.49 -0.05
N GLU A 49 33.19 -10.27 -0.24
CA GLU A 49 31.94 -10.07 0.56
C GLU A 49 32.22 -10.15 2.07
N ALA A 50 33.08 -11.07 2.50
CA ALA A 50 33.42 -11.27 3.90
C ALA A 50 34.17 -10.05 4.49
N GLU A 51 35.14 -9.49 3.77
CA GLU A 51 35.86 -8.28 4.17
C GLU A 51 34.96 -7.06 4.21
N LEU A 52 34.07 -6.93 3.20
CA LEU A 52 33.07 -5.89 3.16
C LEU A 52 32.13 -5.96 4.36
N LEU A 53 31.59 -7.14 4.66
CA LEU A 53 30.66 -7.32 5.80
C LEU A 53 31.33 -7.05 7.14
N ALA A 54 32.62 -7.42 7.30
CA ALA A 54 33.36 -7.09 8.49
C ALA A 54 33.56 -5.57 8.66
N LYS A 55 33.79 -4.84 7.55
CA LYS A 55 33.91 -3.37 7.55
C LYS A 55 32.55 -2.71 7.83
N ILE A 56 31.49 -3.19 7.20
CA ILE A 56 30.14 -2.62 7.31
C ILE A 56 29.52 -2.88 8.67
N ALA A 57 29.86 -3.99 9.34
CA ALA A 57 29.38 -4.28 10.70
C ALA A 57 29.70 -3.14 11.69
N THR A 58 30.72 -2.35 11.43
CA THR A 58 31.09 -1.18 12.26
C THR A 58 30.36 0.11 11.89
N SER A 59 29.88 0.25 10.65
CA SER A 59 29.26 1.50 10.15
C SER A 59 27.76 1.39 9.92
N TYR A 60 27.30 0.29 9.37
CA TYR A 60 25.87 0.02 9.10
C TYR A 60 25.22 -0.81 10.21
N GLY A 61 26.02 -1.63 10.89
CA GLY A 61 25.60 -2.48 12.01
C GLY A 61 25.49 -3.96 11.67
N ALA A 62 25.53 -4.78 12.71
CA ALA A 62 25.24 -6.20 12.62
C ALA A 62 23.74 -6.42 12.29
N PRO A 63 23.35 -7.60 11.73
CA PRO A 63 21.96 -7.88 11.39
C PRO A 63 20.97 -7.63 12.53
N GLU A 64 21.36 -7.92 13.77
CA GLU A 64 20.53 -7.72 14.96
C GLU A 64 20.36 -6.23 15.30
N GLU A 65 21.41 -5.44 15.15
CA GLU A 65 21.38 -4.00 15.40
C GLU A 65 20.50 -3.29 14.37
N VAL A 66 20.67 -3.64 13.11
CA VAL A 66 19.81 -3.14 12.03
C VAL A 66 18.35 -3.51 12.26
N ALA A 67 18.07 -4.75 12.68
CA ALA A 67 16.73 -5.18 13.03
C ALA A 67 16.11 -4.34 14.15
N GLU A 68 16.90 -3.99 15.17
CA GLU A 68 16.46 -3.16 16.29
C GLU A 68 16.16 -1.71 15.85
N ILE A 69 16.99 -1.14 14.98
CA ILE A 69 16.74 0.19 14.38
C ILE A 69 15.41 0.20 13.62
N TYR A 70 15.15 -0.82 12.80
CA TYR A 70 13.86 -0.93 12.10
C TYR A 70 12.68 -1.06 13.05
N ARG A 71 12.79 -1.87 14.11
CA ARG A 71 11.73 -2.02 15.12
C ARG A 71 11.45 -0.72 15.87
N THR A 72 12.49 -0.02 16.27
CA THR A 72 12.36 1.26 17.00
C THR A 72 11.74 2.34 16.11
N THR A 73 12.20 2.42 14.86
CA THR A 73 11.65 3.34 13.87
C THR A 73 10.18 3.04 13.61
N GLU A 74 9.82 1.76 13.43
CA GLU A 74 8.43 1.34 13.22
C GLU A 74 7.53 1.69 14.43
N GLN A 75 8.01 1.46 15.65
CA GLN A 75 7.27 1.83 16.86
C GLN A 75 7.04 3.33 16.95
N THR A 76 8.01 4.14 16.54
CA THR A 76 7.91 5.60 16.51
C THR A 76 6.91 6.05 15.45
N VAL A 77 7.00 5.50 14.23
CA VAL A 77 6.06 5.79 13.15
C VAL A 77 4.66 5.31 13.50
N ALA A 78 4.51 4.09 14.02
CA ALA A 78 3.23 3.55 14.44
C ALA A 78 2.61 4.38 15.57
N ARG A 79 3.41 4.94 16.47
CA ARG A 79 2.93 5.84 17.53
C ARG A 79 2.49 7.18 16.96
N ALA A 80 3.22 7.73 16.00
CA ALA A 80 2.87 8.99 15.33
C ALA A 80 1.61 8.86 14.47
N LEU A 81 1.41 7.71 13.83
CA LEU A 81 0.23 7.41 13.02
C LEU A 81 -0.97 6.94 13.84
N ARG A 82 -0.77 6.50 15.08
CA ARG A 82 -1.89 6.18 15.98
C ARG A 82 -2.63 7.46 16.32
N THR A 83 -3.83 7.55 15.79
CA THR A 83 -4.79 8.55 16.28
C THR A 83 -4.94 8.37 17.80
N PRO A 84 -4.95 9.45 18.59
CA PRO A 84 -5.23 9.35 20.02
C PRO A 84 -6.51 8.53 20.20
N PRO A 85 -6.54 7.56 21.15
CA PRO A 85 -7.75 6.77 21.36
C PRO A 85 -8.92 7.71 21.55
N PRO A 86 -10.05 7.48 20.83
CA PRO A 86 -11.19 8.36 20.92
C PRO A 86 -11.56 8.49 22.40
N ARG A 87 -11.61 9.73 22.91
CA ARG A 87 -11.99 9.99 24.29
C ARG A 87 -13.30 9.26 24.57
N PRO A 88 -13.44 8.51 25.70
CA PRO A 88 -14.64 7.75 25.98
C PRO A 88 -15.84 8.71 26.00
N ARG A 89 -16.62 8.69 24.95
CA ARG A 89 -17.80 9.56 24.80
C ARG A 89 -18.94 8.88 25.51
N ARG A 90 -19.36 9.45 26.63
CA ARG A 90 -20.40 8.91 27.51
C ARG A 90 -21.82 8.97 26.92
N SER A 91 -22.05 9.71 25.81
CA SER A 91 -23.36 9.90 25.18
C SER A 91 -23.43 9.26 23.80
N ALA A 92 -24.56 8.62 23.45
CA ALA A 92 -24.85 8.09 22.12
C ALA A 92 -24.81 9.20 21.04
N ILE A 93 -25.31 10.38 21.37
CA ILE A 93 -25.28 11.58 20.50
C ILE A 93 -23.83 12.02 20.28
N GLY A 94 -22.99 12.05 21.31
CA GLY A 94 -21.57 12.38 21.20
C GLY A 94 -20.76 11.34 20.37
N ARG A 95 -21.22 10.09 20.30
CA ARG A 95 -20.64 9.07 19.42
C ARG A 95 -21.02 9.32 17.97
N PHE A 96 -22.28 9.65 17.70
CA PHE A 96 -22.79 9.91 16.34
C PHE A 96 -22.12 11.15 15.72
N PHE A 97 -22.15 12.30 16.41
CA PHE A 97 -21.51 13.52 15.88
C PHE A 97 -19.98 13.48 15.91
N GLY A 98 -19.42 12.57 16.68
CA GLY A 98 -17.97 12.42 16.75
C GLY A 98 -17.32 11.80 15.52
N VAL A 99 -18.08 11.06 14.72
CA VAL A 99 -17.63 10.54 13.44
C VAL A 99 -17.40 11.71 12.48
N LEU A 100 -18.22 12.75 12.51
CA LEU A 100 -18.08 13.96 11.69
C LEU A 100 -16.85 14.82 12.08
N ALA A 101 -16.34 14.68 13.29
CA ALA A 101 -15.16 15.41 13.77
C ALA A 101 -13.85 14.62 13.55
N ASP A 102 -13.91 13.38 13.03
CA ASP A 102 -12.75 12.54 12.84
C ASP A 102 -12.18 12.71 11.41
N PRO A 103 -10.96 13.24 11.24
CA PRO A 103 -10.34 13.42 9.92
C PRO A 103 -10.17 12.11 9.15
N HIS A 104 -10.02 10.96 9.83
CA HIS A 104 -9.94 9.66 9.17
C HIS A 104 -11.24 9.27 8.45
N THR A 105 -12.39 9.71 8.94
CA THR A 105 -13.68 9.50 8.28
C THR A 105 -13.69 10.15 6.90
N TYR A 106 -13.20 11.38 6.81
CA TYR A 106 -13.13 12.11 5.53
C TYR A 106 -12.09 11.49 4.58
N GLY A 107 -10.95 11.02 5.10
CA GLY A 107 -9.96 10.28 4.34
C GLY A 107 -10.52 8.99 3.75
N ALA A 108 -11.25 8.21 4.56
CA ALA A 108 -11.90 6.99 4.11
C ALA A 108 -13.01 7.26 3.07
N MET A 109 -13.85 8.28 3.29
CA MET A 109 -14.89 8.68 2.32
C MET A 109 -14.26 9.12 1.00
N PHE A 110 -13.22 9.95 1.06
CA PHE A 110 -12.53 10.38 -0.15
C PHE A 110 -11.87 9.22 -0.88
N TYR A 111 -11.25 8.28 -0.15
CA TYR A 111 -10.70 7.06 -0.74
C TYR A 111 -11.79 6.23 -1.44
N MET A 112 -12.96 6.07 -0.83
CA MET A 112 -14.07 5.33 -1.45
C MET A 112 -14.57 5.98 -2.75
N LEU A 113 -14.59 7.32 -2.82
CA LEU A 113 -14.92 8.06 -4.04
C LEU A 113 -13.78 7.93 -5.07
N LEU A 114 -12.53 8.03 -4.63
CA LEU A 114 -11.36 7.88 -5.48
C LEU A 114 -11.26 6.46 -6.04
N ALA A 115 -11.67 5.44 -5.27
CA ALA A 115 -11.65 4.04 -5.65
C ALA A 115 -12.45 3.73 -6.93
N LEU A 116 -13.46 4.53 -7.25
CA LEU A 116 -14.14 4.42 -8.55
C LEU A 116 -13.22 4.85 -9.70
N ALA A 117 -12.54 5.99 -9.57
CA ALA A 117 -11.65 6.50 -10.62
C ALA A 117 -10.42 5.60 -10.81
N THR A 118 -9.77 5.21 -9.71
CA THR A 118 -8.63 4.28 -9.75
C THR A 118 -9.06 2.89 -10.23
N GLY A 119 -10.25 2.44 -9.86
CA GLY A 119 -10.84 1.18 -10.31
C GLY A 119 -11.08 1.13 -11.82
N ILE A 120 -11.62 2.21 -12.41
CA ILE A 120 -11.76 2.33 -13.87
C ILE A 120 -10.39 2.25 -14.55
N PHE A 121 -9.41 2.98 -14.03
CA PHE A 121 -8.06 3.00 -14.57
C PHE A 121 -7.38 1.62 -14.50
N TYR A 122 -7.37 0.99 -13.32
CA TYR A 122 -6.70 -0.30 -13.12
C TYR A 122 -7.37 -1.43 -13.88
N PHE A 123 -8.70 -1.46 -13.91
CA PHE A 123 -9.44 -2.44 -14.70
C PHE A 123 -9.13 -2.30 -16.19
N THR A 124 -9.21 -1.09 -16.72
CA THR A 124 -8.91 -0.82 -18.13
C THR A 124 -7.47 -1.20 -18.48
N TRP A 125 -6.51 -0.84 -17.61
CA TRP A 125 -5.10 -1.19 -17.77
C TRP A 125 -4.87 -2.69 -17.77
N ALA A 126 -5.48 -3.41 -16.81
CA ALA A 126 -5.35 -4.86 -16.69
C ALA A 126 -5.96 -5.58 -17.90
N VAL A 127 -7.18 -5.19 -18.31
CA VAL A 127 -7.87 -5.80 -19.47
C VAL A 127 -7.12 -5.50 -20.76
N ALA A 128 -6.73 -4.24 -21.00
CA ALA A 128 -5.97 -3.86 -22.19
C ALA A 128 -4.61 -4.58 -22.24
N GLY A 129 -3.87 -4.59 -21.14
CA GLY A 129 -2.56 -5.24 -21.07
C GLY A 129 -2.62 -6.74 -21.27
N LEU A 130 -3.61 -7.43 -20.68
CA LEU A 130 -3.85 -8.86 -20.90
C LEU A 130 -4.24 -9.13 -22.37
N SER A 131 -5.17 -8.35 -22.92
CA SER A 131 -5.64 -8.52 -24.29
C SER A 131 -4.51 -8.32 -25.30
N MET A 132 -3.68 -7.27 -25.12
CA MET A 132 -2.52 -7.04 -25.96
C MET A 132 -1.45 -8.13 -25.79
N SER A 133 -1.22 -8.61 -24.55
CA SER A 133 -0.29 -9.71 -24.28
C SER A 133 -0.71 -10.99 -25.01
N LEU A 134 -2.01 -11.31 -24.99
CA LEU A 134 -2.56 -12.45 -25.74
C LEU A 134 -2.49 -12.22 -27.24
N GLY A 135 -2.79 -11.02 -27.73
CA GLY A 135 -2.68 -10.68 -29.16
C GLY A 135 -1.25 -10.81 -29.70
N PHE A 136 -0.26 -10.46 -28.90
CA PHE A 136 1.14 -10.61 -29.26
C PHE A 136 1.77 -11.95 -28.90
N ALA A 137 1.03 -12.87 -28.26
CA ALA A 137 1.57 -14.15 -27.77
C ALA A 137 2.25 -14.99 -28.84
N PHE A 138 1.80 -14.88 -30.10
CA PHE A 138 2.37 -15.59 -31.25
C PHE A 138 3.49 -14.83 -31.96
N THR A 139 3.89 -13.66 -31.44
CA THR A 139 4.95 -12.83 -31.99
C THR A 139 6.18 -12.82 -31.09
N LEU A 140 7.34 -12.53 -31.64
CA LEU A 140 8.57 -12.37 -30.87
C LEU A 140 8.49 -11.23 -29.84
N ILE A 141 7.63 -10.26 -30.09
CA ILE A 141 7.39 -9.09 -29.22
C ILE A 141 6.52 -9.44 -28.01
N GLY A 142 5.74 -10.52 -28.06
CA GLY A 142 4.77 -10.89 -27.03
C GLY A 142 5.40 -11.11 -25.66
N ILE A 143 6.51 -11.83 -25.59
CA ILE A 143 7.20 -12.10 -24.32
C ILE A 143 7.71 -10.82 -23.65
N PRO A 144 8.51 -9.95 -24.31
CA PRO A 144 8.97 -8.70 -23.69
C PRO A 144 7.81 -7.77 -23.35
N PHE A 145 6.76 -7.71 -24.17
CA PHE A 145 5.57 -6.92 -23.86
C PHE A 145 4.86 -7.42 -22.58
N PHE A 146 4.63 -8.72 -22.47
CA PHE A 146 4.01 -9.32 -21.28
C PHE A 146 4.84 -9.06 -20.01
N LEU A 147 6.16 -9.15 -20.09
CA LEU A 147 7.03 -8.85 -18.95
C LEU A 147 6.97 -7.37 -18.54
N LEU A 148 6.96 -6.47 -19.53
CA LEU A 148 6.79 -5.03 -19.29
C LEU A 148 5.42 -4.73 -18.66
N PHE A 149 4.37 -5.36 -19.17
CA PHE A 149 3.03 -5.25 -18.58
C PHE A 149 3.01 -5.74 -17.13
N MET A 150 3.59 -6.92 -16.83
CA MET A 150 3.66 -7.42 -15.44
C MET A 150 4.50 -6.51 -14.53
N ALA A 151 5.56 -5.91 -15.05
CA ALA A 151 6.34 -4.92 -14.32
C ALA A 151 5.50 -3.66 -14.00
N SER A 152 4.69 -3.19 -14.98
CA SER A 152 3.77 -2.06 -14.77
C SER A 152 2.69 -2.35 -13.73
N VAL A 153 2.11 -3.56 -13.72
CA VAL A 153 1.15 -4.01 -12.70
C VAL A 153 1.75 -3.91 -11.30
N ARG A 154 3.01 -4.34 -11.13
CA ARG A 154 3.72 -4.21 -9.85
C ARG A 154 3.95 -2.76 -9.46
N GLY A 155 4.36 -1.91 -10.40
CA GLY A 155 4.54 -0.48 -10.18
C GLY A 155 3.25 0.21 -9.74
N LEU A 156 2.14 -0.08 -10.43
CA LEU A 156 0.81 0.46 -10.09
C LEU A 156 0.31 -0.06 -8.73
N SER A 157 0.59 -1.31 -8.39
CA SER A 157 0.27 -1.87 -7.07
C SER A 157 1.03 -1.15 -5.94
N LEU A 158 2.28 -0.77 -6.15
CA LEU A 158 3.04 0.05 -5.19
C LEU A 158 2.48 1.47 -5.08
N LEU A 159 2.05 2.06 -6.19
CA LEU A 159 1.39 3.37 -6.18
C LEU A 159 0.10 3.33 -5.36
N GLU A 160 -0.75 2.33 -5.60
CA GLU A 160 -1.99 2.12 -4.82
C GLU A 160 -1.69 1.92 -3.33
N SER A 161 -0.66 1.13 -2.99
CA SER A 161 -0.22 0.94 -1.61
C SER A 161 0.13 2.26 -0.92
N ARG A 162 0.72 3.22 -1.65
CA ARG A 162 1.00 4.57 -1.13
C ARG A 162 -0.26 5.38 -0.89
N ILE A 163 -1.23 5.29 -1.80
CA ILE A 163 -2.52 5.97 -1.67
C ILE A 163 -3.25 5.43 -0.43
N VAL A 164 -3.31 4.12 -0.27
CA VAL A 164 -3.93 3.46 0.89
C VAL A 164 -3.21 3.83 2.19
N GLU A 165 -1.86 3.79 2.22
CA GLU A 165 -1.08 4.16 3.40
C GLU A 165 -1.35 5.62 3.82
N SER A 166 -1.40 6.55 2.84
CA SER A 166 -1.61 7.98 3.13
C SER A 166 -3.04 8.33 3.57
N MET A 167 -4.04 7.61 3.04
CA MET A 167 -5.45 7.94 3.28
C MET A 167 -6.08 7.16 4.42
N LEU A 168 -5.72 5.87 4.56
CA LEU A 168 -6.28 5.00 5.58
C LEU A 168 -5.35 4.82 6.79
N GLY A 169 -4.09 5.29 6.72
CA GLY A 169 -3.10 5.14 7.78
C GLY A 169 -2.65 3.69 8.02
N VAL A 170 -2.88 2.79 7.05
CA VAL A 170 -2.50 1.38 7.13
C VAL A 170 -1.11 1.20 6.54
N ARG A 171 -0.20 0.58 7.30
CA ARG A 171 1.15 0.28 6.81
C ARG A 171 1.10 -0.64 5.60
N MET A 172 1.70 -0.22 4.50
CA MET A 172 1.85 -1.01 3.28
C MET A 172 3.33 -1.17 2.91
N PRO A 173 3.72 -2.26 2.20
CA PRO A 173 5.08 -2.43 1.72
C PRO A 173 5.47 -1.27 0.80
N ARG A 174 6.66 -0.73 1.02
CA ARG A 174 7.21 0.41 0.23
C ARG A 174 8.11 -0.05 -0.90
N ARG A 175 8.55 -1.29 -0.85
CA ARG A 175 9.42 -1.89 -1.84
C ARG A 175 8.74 -3.07 -2.53
N PRO A 176 9.14 -3.41 -3.76
CA PRO A 176 8.62 -4.60 -4.44
C PRO A 176 8.98 -5.87 -3.65
N PRO A 177 8.26 -6.99 -3.89
CA PRO A 177 8.58 -8.26 -3.26
C PRO A 177 10.06 -8.61 -3.45
N TYR A 178 10.73 -8.95 -2.33
CA TYR A 178 12.14 -9.29 -2.33
C TYR A 178 12.38 -10.58 -3.14
N ILE A 179 13.21 -10.47 -4.18
CA ILE A 179 13.67 -11.59 -5.01
C ILE A 179 15.19 -11.55 -5.02
N GLU A 180 15.84 -12.65 -4.62
CA GLU A 180 17.30 -12.79 -4.64
C GLU A 180 17.87 -12.39 -6.02
N ARG A 181 18.74 -11.39 -6.05
CA ARG A 181 19.32 -10.83 -7.29
C ARG A 181 20.35 -11.75 -7.97
N ASP A 182 20.90 -12.72 -7.23
CA ASP A 182 21.93 -13.66 -7.72
C ASP A 182 21.41 -14.70 -8.71
N ARG A 183 20.10 -14.78 -8.88
CA ARG A 183 19.51 -15.74 -9.81
C ARG A 183 19.62 -15.24 -11.28
N PRO A 184 19.93 -16.13 -12.25
CA PRO A 184 19.86 -15.82 -13.66
C PRO A 184 18.52 -15.18 -14.00
N TRP A 185 18.54 -14.22 -14.93
CA TRP A 185 17.35 -13.43 -15.31
C TRP A 185 16.13 -14.29 -15.70
N LEU A 186 16.33 -15.41 -16.39
CA LEU A 186 15.25 -16.36 -16.73
C LEU A 186 14.61 -16.98 -15.49
N LYS A 187 15.42 -17.36 -14.50
CA LYS A 187 14.90 -17.91 -13.22
C LYS A 187 14.19 -16.84 -12.40
N ARG A 188 14.62 -15.58 -12.50
CA ARG A 188 13.92 -14.44 -11.86
C ARG A 188 12.55 -14.20 -12.49
N ILE A 189 12.45 -14.26 -13.82
CA ILE A 189 11.17 -14.18 -14.53
C ILE A 189 10.25 -15.35 -14.14
N GLY A 190 10.78 -16.59 -14.16
CA GLY A 190 10.02 -17.76 -13.73
C GLY A 190 9.51 -17.63 -12.30
N ALA A 191 10.36 -17.20 -11.36
CA ALA A 191 9.97 -16.94 -9.97
C ALA A 191 8.90 -15.84 -9.87
N MET A 192 9.01 -14.79 -10.69
CA MET A 192 8.02 -13.71 -10.75
C MET A 192 6.65 -14.20 -11.21
N LEU A 193 6.60 -15.04 -12.23
CA LEU A 193 5.36 -15.59 -12.78
C LEU A 193 4.78 -16.70 -11.91
N SER A 194 5.62 -17.45 -11.20
CA SER A 194 5.20 -18.49 -10.26
C SER A 194 4.77 -17.92 -8.90
N ASP A 195 5.03 -16.63 -8.63
CA ASP A 195 4.63 -15.98 -7.38
C ASP A 195 3.12 -15.70 -7.39
N PRO A 196 2.33 -16.33 -6.49
CA PRO A 196 0.90 -16.11 -6.41
C PRO A 196 0.53 -14.65 -6.10
N ARG A 197 1.45 -13.88 -5.51
CA ARG A 197 1.26 -12.45 -5.24
C ARG A 197 1.13 -11.64 -6.52
N THR A 198 1.87 -12.00 -7.57
CA THR A 198 1.78 -11.32 -8.89
C THR A 198 0.38 -11.47 -9.49
N TRP A 199 -0.18 -12.66 -9.41
CA TRP A 199 -1.54 -12.94 -9.89
C TRP A 199 -2.61 -12.32 -8.99
N ALA A 200 -2.38 -12.29 -7.68
CA ALA A 200 -3.27 -11.60 -6.74
C ALA A 200 -3.32 -10.08 -6.99
N MET A 201 -2.18 -9.44 -7.33
CA MET A 201 -2.15 -8.02 -7.73
C MET A 201 -2.97 -7.78 -8.99
N LEU A 202 -2.83 -8.64 -9.99
CA LEU A 202 -3.62 -8.54 -11.24
C LEU A 202 -5.12 -8.75 -10.97
N LEU A 203 -5.47 -9.76 -10.17
CA LEU A 203 -6.84 -10.02 -9.76
C LEU A 203 -7.41 -8.82 -8.97
N TYR A 204 -6.63 -8.24 -8.08
CA TYR A 204 -7.02 -7.04 -7.35
C TYR A 204 -7.34 -5.88 -8.31
N MET A 205 -6.52 -5.63 -9.33
CA MET A 205 -6.78 -4.60 -10.34
C MET A 205 -8.08 -4.84 -11.11
N LEU A 206 -8.37 -6.11 -11.45
CA LEU A 206 -9.63 -6.48 -12.10
C LEU A 206 -10.84 -6.31 -11.18
N LEU A 207 -10.68 -6.60 -9.89
CA LEU A 207 -11.76 -6.46 -8.91
C LEU A 207 -11.95 -5.02 -8.43
N MET A 208 -10.97 -4.13 -8.66
CA MET A 208 -11.02 -2.75 -8.16
C MET A 208 -12.17 -1.96 -8.79
N LEU A 209 -12.57 -2.25 -10.03
CA LEU A 209 -13.72 -1.60 -10.66
C LEU A 209 -15.05 -1.97 -9.97
N PRO A 210 -15.43 -3.23 -9.81
CA PRO A 210 -16.68 -3.56 -9.11
C PRO A 210 -16.67 -3.13 -7.64
N LEU A 211 -15.52 -3.20 -6.96
CA LEU A 211 -15.38 -2.70 -5.60
C LEU A 211 -15.51 -1.17 -5.55
N GLY A 212 -14.89 -0.45 -6.50
CA GLY A 212 -14.99 1.01 -6.60
C GLY A 212 -16.43 1.47 -6.84
N ILE A 213 -17.19 0.77 -7.70
CA ILE A 213 -18.61 1.04 -7.91
C ILE A 213 -19.39 0.81 -6.61
N ALA A 214 -19.15 -0.31 -5.91
CA ALA A 214 -19.83 -0.61 -4.65
C ALA A 214 -19.55 0.46 -3.59
N TYR A 215 -18.29 0.84 -3.40
CA TYR A 215 -17.89 1.88 -2.45
C TYR A 215 -18.48 3.24 -2.79
N PHE A 216 -18.44 3.62 -4.06
CA PHE A 216 -19.04 4.87 -4.53
C PHE A 216 -20.56 4.91 -4.24
N VAL A 217 -21.29 3.86 -4.60
CA VAL A 217 -22.74 3.77 -4.35
C VAL A 217 -23.05 3.85 -2.86
N ILE A 218 -22.30 3.11 -2.02
CA ILE A 218 -22.49 3.14 -0.57
C ILE A 218 -22.29 4.56 -0.03
N VAL A 219 -21.20 5.23 -0.38
CA VAL A 219 -20.91 6.58 0.11
C VAL A 219 -21.97 7.58 -0.36
N VAL A 220 -22.31 7.56 -1.64
CA VAL A 220 -23.28 8.51 -2.20
C VAL A 220 -24.67 8.30 -1.61
N VAL A 221 -25.15 7.05 -1.55
CA VAL A 221 -26.48 6.74 -1.03
C VAL A 221 -26.58 7.07 0.46
N LEU A 222 -25.59 6.62 1.28
CA LEU A 222 -25.64 6.89 2.71
C LEU A 222 -25.51 8.38 3.01
N SER A 223 -24.67 9.11 2.27
CA SER A 223 -24.53 10.57 2.44
C SER A 223 -25.81 11.29 2.05
N ALA A 224 -26.43 10.92 0.91
CA ALA A 224 -27.67 11.52 0.47
C ALA A 224 -28.83 11.28 1.44
N VAL A 225 -28.98 10.03 1.92
CA VAL A 225 -30.01 9.68 2.91
C VAL A 225 -29.77 10.42 4.23
N SER A 226 -28.53 10.45 4.72
CA SER A 226 -28.18 11.17 5.95
C SER A 226 -28.48 12.66 5.86
N LEU A 227 -28.12 13.26 4.71
CA LEU A 227 -28.41 14.68 4.45
C LEU A 227 -29.91 14.96 4.36
N ALA A 228 -30.67 14.11 3.65
CA ALA A 228 -32.12 14.22 3.56
C ALA A 228 -32.78 14.13 4.94
N LEU A 229 -32.39 13.15 5.77
CA LEU A 229 -32.92 12.99 7.12
C LEU A 229 -32.57 14.17 8.04
N MET A 230 -31.42 14.78 7.82
CA MET A 230 -31.00 15.97 8.61
C MET A 230 -31.74 17.24 8.18
N LEU A 231 -32.00 17.41 6.88
CA LEU A 231 -32.62 18.61 6.32
C LEU A 231 -34.16 18.56 6.43
N THR A 232 -34.78 17.40 6.39
CA THR A 232 -36.25 17.25 6.46
C THR A 232 -36.87 17.93 7.69
N PRO A 233 -36.42 17.72 8.94
CA PRO A 233 -37.00 18.39 10.10
C PRO A 233 -36.77 19.91 10.08
N ILE A 234 -35.65 20.36 9.49
CA ILE A 234 -35.36 21.78 9.30
C ILE A 234 -36.35 22.40 8.31
N ALA A 235 -36.54 21.75 7.16
CA ALA A 235 -37.50 22.18 6.13
C ALA A 235 -38.94 22.22 6.70
N MET A 236 -39.35 21.20 7.44
CA MET A 236 -40.66 21.18 8.11
C MET A 236 -40.82 22.31 9.14
N ALA A 237 -39.78 22.63 9.89
CA ALA A 237 -39.79 23.75 10.83
C ALA A 237 -39.92 25.09 10.10
N PHE A 238 -39.21 25.29 8.99
CA PHE A 238 -39.35 26.50 8.17
C PHE A 238 -40.77 26.66 7.60
N ASP A 239 -41.39 25.59 7.11
CA ASP A 239 -42.76 25.60 6.62
C ASP A 239 -43.77 25.88 7.77
N PHE A 240 -43.54 25.27 8.93
CA PHE A 240 -44.41 25.48 10.13
C PHE A 240 -44.36 26.91 10.66
N PHE A 241 -43.18 27.55 10.61
CA PHE A 241 -43.02 28.95 11.05
C PHE A 241 -43.39 29.97 9.96
N GLY A 242 -43.87 29.57 8.78
CA GLY A 242 -44.39 30.44 7.74
C GLY A 242 -43.36 31.21 6.92
N PHE A 243 -42.07 30.98 7.12
CA PHE A 243 -40.97 31.63 6.35
C PHE A 243 -40.96 31.27 4.86
N GLY A 244 -41.63 30.18 4.45
CA GLY A 244 -41.73 29.75 3.06
C GLY A 244 -42.82 30.43 2.25
N ARG A 245 -43.77 31.12 2.87
CA ARG A 245 -44.89 31.75 2.16
C ARG A 245 -44.56 33.08 1.53
N ASP A 246 -43.56 33.78 2.05
CA ASP A 246 -43.20 35.12 1.56
C ASP A 246 -42.28 35.10 0.31
N PHE A 247 -41.72 33.96 -0.04
CA PHE A 247 -40.81 33.80 -1.19
C PHE A 247 -41.48 33.38 -2.50
N VAL A 248 -42.72 32.90 -2.46
CA VAL A 248 -43.48 32.37 -3.64
C VAL A 248 -44.62 33.35 -4.06
N GLY A 249 -44.82 34.43 -3.33
CA GLY A 249 -45.94 35.36 -3.53
C GLY A 249 -45.52 36.81 -3.94
N GLY A 250 -44.31 37.00 -4.42
CA GLY A 250 -43.84 38.28 -4.93
C GLY A 250 -43.55 38.27 -6.42
#